data_d18f45e333bd117dba3c86ee4eee0596
#
_entry.id   d18f45e333bd117dba3c86ee4eee0596
#
_cell.length_a   1.000
_cell.length_b   1.000
_cell.length_c   1.000
_cell.angle_alpha   90.00
_cell.angle_beta   90.00
_cell.angle_gamma   90.00
#
_symmetry.space_group_name_H-M   'P 1'
#
loop_
_entity.id
_entity.type
_entity.pdbx_description
1 polymer ?
#
loop_
_entity_poly.entity_id
_entity_poly.type
_entity_poly.pdbx_seq_one_letter_code
_entity_poly.pdbx_strand_id
1 'polypeptide(L)'
;HLNFVGINPEITLRPHQVNAIAHILYGGNTLLAHVVGAGKTFEMVAAAQESKRLGLCQKSLFVVPNHLTEQWASEYLQLYPSANILVATKKDFETKNRKKFCGRIATGDYDAVIIGHSQFEKIPMSLERQRAILQQQLDEVLDGISELKKNRGDNFSIKQLERTKKTVKQKLDKLNDQSRKDDVVTFEELGVDRIFIDEAHYYKNLAAFTKMRNVGNISQTEAMKSSDLYMKCRYLDELTGGRGVVFATGTPISNSMVEMYTMQKYLQYGALRRNDLLHFDAWASTFGETVTAIELSPEGTGYRAKTRFAKFYNLPELMAMFKETADIQTADMLKLPVPEAHYHSVVLKPSETQKEMVASLSERAERVRNKMVDSSVDNMLLITNDGRKLALDQRLMNDMLPDSETSKVGACAENVFDIWQRTADRKSTQMVFCDLSTPHGDGKFNVYDDLRNKLIAKGVPAEEIAYIHTANSEAQKKELFGKVRSGQVRVLIGSTQKMGAGTNVQTKI
;
A
#
# COMPACT_ATOMS: atom_id res chain seq x y z
N HIS A 1 3.75 -25.14 24.32
CA HIS A 1 4.97 -25.14 23.53
C HIS A 1 4.64 -25.14 22.06
N LEU A 2 5.29 -24.27 21.29
CA LEU A 2 5.21 -24.25 19.83
C LEU A 2 6.06 -25.42 19.30
N ASN A 3 5.44 -26.31 18.55
CA ASN A 3 6.13 -27.52 18.04
C ASN A 3 6.33 -27.50 16.53
N PHE A 4 5.68 -26.56 15.81
CA PHE A 4 5.79 -26.42 14.35
C PHE A 4 5.72 -27.76 13.60
N VAL A 5 4.74 -28.58 13.94
CA VAL A 5 4.57 -29.92 13.35
C VAL A 5 4.36 -29.80 11.84
N GLY A 6 5.17 -30.56 11.08
CA GLY A 6 5.12 -30.54 9.61
C GLY A 6 5.95 -29.46 8.94
N ILE A 7 6.68 -28.66 9.71
CA ILE A 7 7.64 -27.69 9.16
C ILE A 7 8.79 -28.43 8.43
N ASN A 8 9.30 -27.84 7.38
CA ASN A 8 10.47 -28.34 6.67
C ASN A 8 11.69 -28.39 7.63
N PRO A 9 12.31 -29.56 7.87
CA PRO A 9 13.40 -29.71 8.83
C PRO A 9 14.68 -28.94 8.45
N GLU A 10 14.82 -28.56 7.19
CA GLU A 10 15.96 -27.76 6.72
C GLU A 10 15.83 -26.27 7.05
N ILE A 11 14.64 -25.83 7.49
CA ILE A 11 14.36 -24.44 7.79
C ILE A 11 14.26 -24.23 9.30
N THR A 12 15.10 -23.36 9.82
CA THR A 12 15.06 -22.94 11.22
C THR A 12 14.50 -21.53 11.32
N LEU A 13 13.40 -21.36 12.08
CA LEU A 13 12.84 -20.05 12.36
C LEU A 13 13.75 -19.27 13.29
N ARG A 14 13.94 -17.99 13.02
CA ARG A 14 14.72 -17.09 13.86
C ARG A 14 13.98 -16.76 15.17
N PRO A 15 14.67 -16.37 16.25
CA PRO A 15 14.02 -16.07 17.52
C PRO A 15 12.89 -15.01 17.43
N HIS A 16 13.10 -13.93 16.68
CA HIS A 16 12.06 -12.92 16.49
C HIS A 16 10.84 -13.46 15.75
N GLN A 17 11.02 -14.40 14.81
CA GLN A 17 9.92 -15.05 14.10
C GLN A 17 9.11 -15.92 15.07
N VAL A 18 9.76 -16.69 15.91
CA VAL A 18 9.09 -17.50 16.94
C VAL A 18 8.31 -16.61 17.91
N ASN A 19 8.88 -15.48 18.33
CA ASN A 19 8.20 -14.52 19.18
C ASN A 19 6.97 -13.90 18.51
N ALA A 20 7.10 -13.51 17.24
CA ALA A 20 5.99 -12.98 16.45
C ALA A 20 4.84 -14.00 16.29
N ILE A 21 5.19 -15.27 16.02
CA ILE A 21 4.22 -16.36 15.96
C ILE A 21 3.52 -16.54 17.32
N ALA A 22 4.27 -16.54 18.42
CA ALA A 22 3.70 -16.60 19.76
C ALA A 22 2.76 -15.41 20.04
N HIS A 23 3.13 -14.21 19.61
CA HIS A 23 2.28 -13.02 19.74
C HIS A 23 0.96 -13.19 19.00
N ILE A 24 0.96 -13.74 17.79
CA ILE A 24 -0.24 -14.02 17.01
C ILE A 24 -1.12 -15.09 17.69
N LEU A 25 -0.52 -16.13 18.23
CA LEU A 25 -1.26 -17.27 18.80
C LEU A 25 -1.86 -16.97 20.17
N TYR A 26 -1.14 -16.28 21.03
CA TYR A 26 -1.52 -16.02 22.42
C TYR A 26 -2.13 -14.63 22.63
N GLY A 27 -1.86 -13.68 21.71
CA GLY A 27 -2.43 -12.34 21.72
C GLY A 27 -3.78 -12.25 21.03
N GLY A 28 -4.16 -11.04 20.71
CA GLY A 28 -5.34 -10.71 19.90
C GLY A 28 -4.95 -10.46 18.43
N ASN A 29 -5.69 -9.55 17.80
CA ASN A 29 -5.31 -9.01 16.50
C ASN A 29 -3.87 -8.49 16.57
N THR A 30 -3.09 -8.71 15.54
CA THR A 30 -1.65 -8.44 15.54
C THR A 30 -1.23 -7.63 14.34
N LEU A 31 -0.34 -6.67 14.54
CA LEU A 31 0.42 -5.99 13.50
C LEU A 31 1.88 -6.43 13.57
N LEU A 32 2.36 -7.09 12.54
CA LEU A 32 3.79 -7.35 12.34
C LEU A 32 4.42 -6.13 11.66
N ALA A 33 4.90 -5.19 12.47
CA ALA A 33 5.60 -3.99 12.02
C ALA A 33 7.09 -4.31 11.86
N HIS A 34 7.40 -5.25 10.98
CA HIS A 34 8.72 -5.78 10.76
C HIS A 34 9.34 -5.22 9.48
N VAL A 35 10.60 -4.81 9.56
CA VAL A 35 11.37 -4.34 8.41
C VAL A 35 11.37 -5.36 7.27
N VAL A 36 11.56 -4.88 6.06
CA VAL A 36 11.74 -5.73 4.88
C VAL A 36 12.92 -6.69 5.10
N GLY A 37 12.73 -7.97 4.75
CA GLY A 37 13.74 -9.02 4.98
C GLY A 37 13.70 -9.68 6.37
N ALA A 38 12.81 -9.28 7.26
CA ALA A 38 12.62 -9.95 8.56
C ALA A 38 12.04 -11.36 8.47
N GLY A 39 11.43 -11.72 7.34
CA GLY A 39 10.83 -13.05 7.13
C GLY A 39 9.35 -13.12 7.54
N LYS A 40 8.61 -12.04 7.39
CA LYS A 40 7.17 -11.94 7.72
C LYS A 40 6.31 -13.04 7.11
N THR A 41 6.62 -13.48 5.90
CA THR A 41 5.91 -14.58 5.22
C THR A 41 5.93 -15.85 6.07
N PHE A 42 7.10 -16.25 6.56
CA PHE A 42 7.22 -17.45 7.39
C PHE A 42 6.56 -17.30 8.75
N GLU A 43 6.56 -16.09 9.33
CA GLU A 43 5.85 -15.79 10.57
C GLU A 43 4.35 -16.02 10.42
N MET A 44 3.76 -15.48 9.37
CA MET A 44 2.32 -15.63 9.10
C MET A 44 1.94 -17.06 8.73
N VAL A 45 2.74 -17.72 7.90
CA VAL A 45 2.50 -19.12 7.49
C VAL A 45 2.57 -20.07 8.70
N ALA A 46 3.61 -19.95 9.51
CA ALA A 46 3.75 -20.78 10.70
C ALA A 46 2.67 -20.51 11.74
N ALA A 47 2.28 -19.23 11.91
CA ALA A 47 1.16 -18.86 12.78
C ALA A 47 -0.17 -19.45 12.31
N ALA A 48 -0.43 -19.50 11.01
CA ALA A 48 -1.64 -20.11 10.45
C ALA A 48 -1.67 -21.62 10.71
N GLN A 49 -0.57 -22.32 10.43
CA GLN A 49 -0.45 -23.77 10.66
C GLN A 49 -0.61 -24.13 12.15
N GLU A 50 0.10 -23.44 13.02
CA GLU A 50 -0.02 -23.66 14.47
C GLU A 50 -1.41 -23.30 15.00
N SER A 51 -2.03 -22.23 14.47
CA SER A 51 -3.41 -21.88 14.84
C SER A 51 -4.40 -22.98 14.51
N LYS A 52 -4.28 -23.58 13.33
CA LYS A 52 -5.14 -24.71 12.92
C LYS A 52 -4.85 -25.95 13.76
N ARG A 53 -3.59 -26.29 13.97
CA ARG A 53 -3.18 -27.41 14.80
C ARG A 53 -3.70 -27.31 16.26
N LEU A 54 -3.68 -26.12 16.81
CA LEU A 54 -4.13 -25.85 18.19
C LEU A 54 -5.65 -25.66 18.28
N GLY A 55 -6.38 -25.69 17.16
CA GLY A 55 -7.83 -25.44 17.14
C GLY A 55 -8.23 -23.99 17.38
N LEU A 56 -7.30 -23.03 17.24
CA LEU A 56 -7.54 -21.60 17.42
C LEU A 56 -8.12 -20.94 16.16
N CYS A 57 -7.99 -21.60 15.02
CA CYS A 57 -8.48 -21.14 13.73
C CYS A 57 -8.82 -22.36 12.86
N GLN A 58 -9.91 -22.29 12.12
CA GLN A 58 -10.29 -23.38 11.23
C GLN A 58 -9.89 -23.09 9.78
N LYS A 59 -10.01 -21.84 9.34
CA LYS A 59 -9.75 -21.44 7.95
C LYS A 59 -9.07 -20.10 7.87
N SER A 60 -7.80 -20.12 7.45
CA SER A 60 -6.98 -18.93 7.24
C SER A 60 -7.07 -18.42 5.81
N LEU A 61 -7.26 -17.11 5.64
CA LEU A 61 -7.22 -16.42 4.36
C LEU A 61 -6.02 -15.46 4.33
N PHE A 62 -5.13 -15.65 3.36
CA PHE A 62 -4.01 -14.76 3.09
C PHE A 62 -4.37 -13.80 1.95
N VAL A 63 -4.24 -12.52 2.21
CA VAL A 63 -4.46 -11.44 1.25
C VAL A 63 -3.13 -10.76 0.98
N VAL A 64 -2.64 -10.91 -0.24
CA VAL A 64 -1.28 -10.53 -0.62
C VAL A 64 -1.29 -9.64 -1.86
N PRO A 65 -0.20 -8.91 -2.17
CA PRO A 65 -0.10 -8.19 -3.44
C PRO A 65 -0.40 -9.10 -4.63
N ASN A 66 -1.18 -8.62 -5.59
CA ASN A 66 -1.71 -9.42 -6.69
C ASN A 66 -0.66 -10.19 -7.49
N HIS A 67 0.55 -9.64 -7.60
CA HIS A 67 1.66 -10.23 -8.34
C HIS A 67 2.49 -11.22 -7.52
N LEU A 68 2.19 -11.40 -6.23
CA LEU A 68 2.94 -12.26 -5.31
C LEU A 68 2.18 -13.53 -4.90
N THR A 69 0.99 -13.77 -5.42
CA THR A 69 0.17 -14.94 -5.02
C THR A 69 0.88 -16.27 -5.24
N GLU A 70 1.54 -16.46 -6.38
CA GLU A 70 2.29 -17.68 -6.67
C GLU A 70 3.58 -17.80 -5.84
N GLN A 71 4.27 -16.69 -5.60
CA GLN A 71 5.43 -16.65 -4.72
C GLN A 71 5.04 -17.03 -3.29
N TRP A 72 3.95 -16.47 -2.77
CA TRP A 72 3.42 -16.82 -1.46
C TRP A 72 3.07 -18.31 -1.34
N ALA A 73 2.45 -18.88 -2.38
CA ALA A 73 2.18 -20.31 -2.43
C ALA A 73 3.45 -21.15 -2.41
N SER A 74 4.47 -20.75 -3.16
CA SER A 74 5.77 -21.41 -3.20
C SER A 74 6.48 -21.35 -1.84
N GLU A 75 6.52 -20.19 -1.20
CA GLU A 75 7.11 -20.00 0.13
C GLU A 75 6.32 -20.74 1.22
N TYR A 76 5.00 -20.80 1.09
CA TYR A 76 4.15 -21.58 1.99
C TYR A 76 4.52 -23.08 1.95
N LEU A 77 4.59 -23.65 0.75
CA LEU A 77 4.93 -25.06 0.54
C LEU A 77 6.41 -25.34 0.79
N GLN A 78 7.29 -24.36 0.69
CA GLN A 78 8.68 -24.47 1.11
C GLN A 78 8.78 -24.69 2.62
N LEU A 79 7.99 -23.94 3.40
CA LEU A 79 7.98 -24.04 4.85
C LEU A 79 7.18 -25.26 5.36
N TYR A 80 6.02 -25.54 4.74
CA TYR A 80 5.15 -26.67 5.04
C TYR A 80 4.82 -27.48 3.79
N PRO A 81 5.68 -28.43 3.39
CA PRO A 81 5.55 -29.15 2.13
C PRO A 81 4.25 -29.96 1.97
N SER A 82 3.66 -30.38 3.08
CA SER A 82 2.43 -31.19 3.09
C SER A 82 1.15 -30.37 3.24
N ALA A 83 1.25 -29.04 3.26
CA ALA A 83 0.07 -28.19 3.45
C ALA A 83 -0.88 -28.27 2.26
N ASN A 84 -2.19 -28.31 2.58
CA ASN A 84 -3.26 -28.24 1.58
C ASN A 84 -3.69 -26.79 1.42
N ILE A 85 -3.23 -26.13 0.35
CA ILE A 85 -3.50 -24.71 0.09
C ILE A 85 -4.31 -24.52 -1.19
N LEU A 86 -5.18 -23.52 -1.19
CA LEU A 86 -5.93 -23.05 -2.36
C LEU A 86 -5.41 -21.68 -2.79
N VAL A 87 -4.94 -21.56 -4.03
CA VAL A 87 -4.38 -20.32 -4.57
C VAL A 87 -5.26 -19.79 -5.68
N ALA A 88 -5.68 -18.53 -5.58
CA ALA A 88 -6.51 -17.89 -6.58
C ALA A 88 -5.70 -17.47 -7.80
N THR A 89 -6.26 -17.68 -8.96
CA THR A 89 -5.79 -17.14 -10.24
C THR A 89 -6.65 -15.96 -10.68
N LYS A 90 -6.21 -15.23 -11.71
CA LYS A 90 -7.03 -14.15 -12.29
C LYS A 90 -8.37 -14.67 -12.83
N LYS A 91 -8.38 -15.88 -13.41
CA LYS A 91 -9.58 -16.51 -13.98
C LYS A 91 -10.62 -16.86 -12.92
N ASP A 92 -10.20 -17.22 -11.70
CA ASP A 92 -11.10 -17.57 -10.60
C ASP A 92 -11.99 -16.40 -10.18
N PHE A 93 -11.53 -15.16 -10.35
CA PHE A 93 -12.26 -13.94 -10.00
C PHE A 93 -12.90 -13.20 -11.19
N GLU A 94 -12.92 -13.82 -12.37
CA GLU A 94 -13.84 -13.41 -13.43
C GLU A 94 -15.30 -13.63 -12.97
N THR A 95 -16.22 -12.77 -13.40
CA THR A 95 -17.61 -12.77 -12.93
C THR A 95 -18.28 -14.16 -12.98
N LYS A 96 -18.01 -14.91 -14.03
CA LYS A 96 -18.59 -16.26 -14.24
C LYS A 96 -18.00 -17.35 -13.32
N ASN A 97 -16.77 -17.17 -12.81
CA ASN A 97 -16.04 -18.18 -12.06
C ASN A 97 -16.01 -17.89 -10.54
N ARG A 98 -16.17 -16.64 -10.16
CA ARG A 98 -16.03 -16.17 -8.77
C ARG A 98 -16.92 -16.92 -7.79
N LYS A 99 -18.18 -17.14 -8.12
CA LYS A 99 -19.11 -17.91 -7.27
C LYS A 99 -18.60 -19.33 -7.03
N LYS A 100 -18.11 -20.00 -8.07
CA LYS A 100 -17.53 -21.34 -7.96
C LYS A 100 -16.28 -21.36 -7.08
N PHE A 101 -15.39 -20.39 -7.24
CA PHE A 101 -14.18 -20.28 -6.42
C PHE A 101 -14.53 -20.00 -4.95
N CYS A 102 -15.41 -19.05 -4.66
CA CYS A 102 -15.90 -18.80 -3.31
C CYS A 102 -16.60 -20.03 -2.69
N GLY A 103 -17.37 -20.78 -3.49
CA GLY A 103 -17.95 -22.05 -3.06
C GLY A 103 -16.88 -23.08 -2.67
N ARG A 104 -15.76 -23.16 -3.40
CA ARG A 104 -14.63 -24.03 -3.03
C ARG A 104 -14.01 -23.59 -1.69
N ILE A 105 -13.86 -22.29 -1.45
CA ILE A 105 -13.38 -21.79 -0.15
C ILE A 105 -14.34 -22.21 0.95
N ALA A 106 -15.65 -21.99 0.76
CA ALA A 106 -16.67 -22.26 1.76
C ALA A 106 -16.73 -23.74 2.16
N THR A 107 -16.64 -24.64 1.19
CA THR A 107 -16.86 -26.09 1.40
C THR A 107 -15.56 -26.89 1.56
N GLY A 108 -14.42 -26.36 1.16
CA GLY A 108 -13.15 -27.08 1.20
C GLY A 108 -12.46 -26.99 2.57
N ASP A 109 -11.76 -28.06 2.94
CA ASP A 109 -10.86 -28.07 4.11
C ASP A 109 -9.43 -27.77 3.65
N TYR A 110 -9.10 -26.50 3.67
CA TYR A 110 -7.78 -25.99 3.33
C TYR A 110 -7.04 -25.53 4.58
N ASP A 111 -5.72 -25.71 4.60
CA ASP A 111 -4.85 -25.10 5.62
C ASP A 111 -4.77 -23.58 5.43
N ALA A 112 -4.76 -23.16 4.18
CA ALA A 112 -4.79 -21.75 3.83
C ALA A 112 -5.41 -21.52 2.44
N VAL A 113 -6.00 -20.36 2.28
CA VAL A 113 -6.44 -19.82 0.98
C VAL A 113 -5.64 -18.55 0.71
N ILE A 114 -5.03 -18.43 -0.47
CA ILE A 114 -4.20 -17.28 -0.85
C ILE A 114 -4.87 -16.53 -2.00
N ILE A 115 -5.18 -15.26 -1.80
CA ILE A 115 -5.79 -14.39 -2.81
C ILE A 115 -5.07 -13.05 -2.89
N GLY A 116 -5.24 -12.36 -4.02
CA GLY A 116 -4.71 -11.00 -4.19
C GLY A 116 -5.61 -9.92 -3.56
N HIS A 117 -5.05 -8.75 -3.26
CA HIS A 117 -5.80 -7.60 -2.71
C HIS A 117 -7.03 -7.25 -3.55
N SER A 118 -6.89 -7.17 -4.88
CA SER A 118 -8.01 -6.86 -5.77
C SER A 118 -9.08 -7.94 -5.85
N GLN A 119 -8.73 -9.18 -5.52
CA GLN A 119 -9.67 -10.30 -5.44
C GLN A 119 -10.45 -10.27 -4.12
N PHE A 120 -9.77 -9.92 -3.02
CA PHE A 120 -10.37 -9.75 -1.72
C PHE A 120 -11.48 -8.70 -1.71
N GLU A 121 -11.27 -7.57 -2.40
CA GLU A 121 -12.27 -6.51 -2.55
C GLU A 121 -13.55 -6.98 -3.30
N LYS A 122 -13.44 -8.03 -4.11
CA LYS A 122 -14.57 -8.59 -4.87
C LYS A 122 -15.44 -9.57 -4.08
N ILE A 123 -15.07 -9.89 -2.86
CA ILE A 123 -15.86 -10.73 -1.96
C ILE A 123 -16.61 -9.80 -1.00
N PRO A 124 -17.91 -9.56 -1.20
CA PRO A 124 -18.65 -8.59 -0.41
C PRO A 124 -19.01 -9.14 0.97
N MET A 125 -19.25 -8.23 1.90
CA MET A 125 -20.01 -8.53 3.12
C MET A 125 -21.51 -8.66 2.77
N SER A 126 -22.27 -9.33 3.64
CA SER A 126 -23.73 -9.38 3.50
C SER A 126 -24.33 -7.96 3.48
N LEU A 127 -25.43 -7.79 2.75
CA LEU A 127 -26.12 -6.49 2.64
C LEU A 127 -26.60 -6.00 4.02
N GLU A 128 -27.05 -6.92 4.86
CA GLU A 128 -27.46 -6.62 6.23
C GLU A 128 -26.34 -6.00 7.05
N ARG A 129 -25.14 -6.59 7.00
CA ARG A 129 -23.98 -6.08 7.73
C ARG A 129 -23.47 -4.76 7.15
N GLN A 130 -23.44 -4.61 5.84
CA GLN A 130 -23.10 -3.35 5.21
C GLN A 130 -24.06 -2.23 5.64
N ARG A 131 -25.37 -2.52 5.69
CA ARG A 131 -26.40 -1.59 6.14
C ARG A 131 -26.22 -1.21 7.61
N ALA A 132 -25.96 -2.17 8.48
CA ALA A 132 -25.75 -1.93 9.91
C ALA A 132 -24.56 -0.98 10.15
N ILE A 133 -23.44 -1.18 9.48
CA ILE A 133 -22.26 -0.33 9.64
C ILE A 133 -22.49 1.07 9.04
N LEU A 134 -23.13 1.18 7.89
CA LEU A 134 -23.47 2.49 7.32
C LEU A 134 -24.47 3.25 8.21
N GLN A 135 -25.42 2.55 8.82
CA GLN A 135 -26.34 3.16 9.78
C GLN A 135 -25.60 3.65 11.02
N GLN A 136 -24.70 2.86 11.58
CA GLN A 136 -23.86 3.30 12.69
C GLN A 136 -23.04 4.54 12.35
N GLN A 137 -22.42 4.59 11.18
CA GLN A 137 -21.68 5.78 10.70
C GLN A 137 -22.59 7.00 10.56
N LEU A 138 -23.84 6.79 10.09
CA LEU A 138 -24.81 7.87 10.00
C LEU A 138 -25.19 8.42 11.37
N ASP A 139 -25.41 7.54 12.34
CA ASP A 139 -25.76 7.91 13.70
C ASP A 139 -24.63 8.70 14.38
N GLU A 140 -23.37 8.26 14.21
CA GLU A 140 -22.19 8.98 14.70
C GLU A 140 -22.08 10.40 14.11
N VAL A 141 -22.36 10.56 12.81
CA VAL A 141 -22.36 11.86 12.15
C VAL A 141 -23.50 12.76 12.66
N LEU A 142 -24.67 12.18 12.88
CA LEU A 142 -25.83 12.90 13.42
C LEU A 142 -25.59 13.41 14.85
N ASP A 143 -24.97 12.58 15.68
CA ASP A 143 -24.57 12.95 17.05
C ASP A 143 -23.56 14.09 17.02
N GLY A 144 -22.55 14.01 16.16
CA GLY A 144 -21.57 15.08 15.94
C GLY A 144 -22.20 16.40 15.49
N ILE A 145 -23.19 16.36 14.60
CA ILE A 145 -23.93 17.55 14.17
C ILE A 145 -24.75 18.13 15.34
N SER A 146 -25.43 17.28 16.10
CA SER A 146 -26.25 17.70 17.25
C SER A 146 -25.38 18.38 18.31
N GLU A 147 -24.24 17.79 18.64
CA GLU A 147 -23.29 18.34 19.61
C GLU A 147 -22.75 19.71 19.17
N LEU A 148 -22.34 19.85 17.89
CA LEU A 148 -21.87 21.14 17.37
C LEU A 148 -22.96 22.21 17.41
N LYS A 149 -24.22 21.89 17.10
CA LYS A 149 -25.33 22.82 17.16
C LYS A 149 -25.61 23.27 18.61
N LYS A 150 -25.56 22.36 19.58
CA LYS A 150 -25.75 22.68 21.01
C LYS A 150 -24.65 23.61 21.53
N ASN A 151 -23.40 23.39 21.12
CA ASN A 151 -22.23 24.11 21.59
C ASN A 151 -21.94 25.38 20.79
N ARG A 152 -22.92 25.88 19.99
CA ARG A 152 -22.74 27.03 19.05
C ARG A 152 -21.51 26.82 18.17
N GLY A 153 -21.27 25.62 17.73
CA GLY A 153 -20.18 25.25 16.85
C GLY A 153 -20.30 26.00 15.53
N ASP A 154 -19.17 26.05 14.88
CA ASP A 154 -18.98 26.80 13.67
C ASP A 154 -19.75 26.22 12.47
N ASN A 155 -20.37 27.12 11.72
CA ASN A 155 -21.20 26.78 10.56
C ASN A 155 -20.47 25.97 9.46
N PHE A 156 -19.16 26.12 9.34
CA PHE A 156 -18.40 25.37 8.35
C PHE A 156 -18.25 23.89 8.73
N SER A 157 -17.94 23.61 10.00
CA SER A 157 -17.85 22.24 10.52
C SER A 157 -19.20 21.51 10.44
N ILE A 158 -20.30 22.22 10.72
CA ILE A 158 -21.65 21.69 10.55
C ILE A 158 -21.91 21.35 9.08
N LYS A 159 -21.57 22.25 8.13
CA LYS A 159 -21.72 21.98 6.69
C LYS A 159 -20.88 20.80 6.21
N GLN A 160 -19.71 20.59 6.79
CA GLN A 160 -18.86 19.46 6.43
C GLN A 160 -19.47 18.13 6.89
N LEU A 161 -19.97 18.06 8.13
CA LEU A 161 -20.68 16.88 8.63
C LEU A 161 -22.00 16.64 7.88
N GLU A 162 -22.71 17.69 7.46
CA GLU A 162 -23.91 17.55 6.62
C GLU A 162 -23.58 16.96 5.23
N ARG A 163 -22.42 17.28 4.65
CA ARG A 163 -21.94 16.64 3.41
C ARG A 163 -21.64 15.14 3.65
N THR A 164 -20.95 14.81 4.73
CA THR A 164 -20.67 13.42 5.12
C THR A 164 -21.97 12.66 5.31
N LYS A 165 -22.94 13.20 6.04
CA LYS A 165 -24.28 12.64 6.20
C LYS A 165 -24.95 12.33 4.86
N LYS A 166 -24.91 13.29 3.91
CA LYS A 166 -25.46 13.11 2.57
C LYS A 166 -24.78 11.94 1.84
N THR A 167 -23.46 11.84 1.92
CA THR A 167 -22.69 10.77 1.30
C THR A 167 -23.04 9.39 1.88
N VAL A 168 -23.13 9.28 3.21
CA VAL A 168 -23.51 8.02 3.88
C VAL A 168 -24.95 7.62 3.53
N LYS A 169 -25.89 8.58 3.51
CA LYS A 169 -27.26 8.32 3.09
C LYS A 169 -27.33 7.80 1.64
N GLN A 170 -26.61 8.44 0.73
CA GLN A 170 -26.56 7.98 -0.67
C GLN A 170 -26.00 6.56 -0.80
N LYS A 171 -25.04 6.18 0.03
CA LYS A 171 -24.52 4.80 0.08
C LYS A 171 -25.58 3.81 0.58
N LEU A 172 -26.35 4.18 1.63
CA LEU A 172 -27.47 3.39 2.15
C LEU A 172 -28.58 3.22 1.11
N ASP A 173 -28.97 4.30 0.41
CA ASP A 173 -30.02 4.27 -0.61
C ASP A 173 -29.61 3.33 -1.76
N LYS A 174 -28.37 3.44 -2.25
CA LYS A 174 -27.82 2.54 -3.27
C LYS A 174 -27.81 1.08 -2.82
N LEU A 175 -27.49 0.81 -1.56
CA LEU A 175 -27.49 -0.53 -1.01
C LEU A 175 -28.90 -1.12 -0.98
N ASN A 176 -29.91 -0.32 -0.62
CA ASN A 176 -31.30 -0.72 -0.62
C ASN A 176 -31.83 -1.06 -2.02
N ASP A 177 -31.36 -0.32 -3.06
CA ASP A 177 -31.72 -0.59 -4.46
C ASP A 177 -31.06 -1.87 -5.00
N GLN A 178 -29.87 -2.22 -4.50
CA GLN A 178 -29.11 -3.40 -4.91
C GLN A 178 -29.67 -4.71 -4.31
N SER A 179 -30.47 -4.65 -3.26
CA SER A 179 -31.01 -5.83 -2.54
C SER A 179 -31.83 -6.81 -3.40
N ARG A 180 -32.08 -6.47 -4.66
CA ARG A 180 -32.87 -7.29 -5.62
C ARG A 180 -32.02 -8.12 -6.61
N LYS A 181 -30.68 -8.09 -6.54
CA LYS A 181 -29.81 -8.66 -7.60
C LYS A 181 -28.82 -9.74 -7.17
N ASP A 182 -28.72 -10.12 -5.90
CA ASP A 182 -27.51 -10.80 -5.43
C ASP A 182 -27.66 -12.29 -5.11
N ASP A 183 -27.22 -13.09 -6.07
CA ASP A 183 -26.78 -14.48 -5.90
C ASP A 183 -25.23 -14.50 -5.79
N VAL A 184 -24.67 -13.82 -4.78
CA VAL A 184 -23.22 -13.72 -4.54
C VAL A 184 -22.89 -14.36 -3.20
N VAL A 185 -21.84 -15.20 -3.16
CA VAL A 185 -21.29 -15.72 -1.90
C VAL A 185 -20.64 -14.57 -1.12
N THR A 186 -21.09 -14.35 0.09
CA THR A 186 -20.59 -13.30 0.98
C THR A 186 -19.33 -13.75 1.76
N PHE A 187 -18.59 -12.80 2.33
CA PHE A 187 -17.42 -13.12 3.13
C PHE A 187 -17.76 -14.01 4.34
N GLU A 188 -18.90 -13.75 4.99
CA GLU A 188 -19.39 -14.55 6.12
C GLU A 188 -19.61 -16.03 5.75
N GLU A 189 -20.07 -16.28 4.52
CA GLU A 189 -20.36 -17.64 4.04
C GLU A 189 -19.08 -18.44 3.70
N LEU A 190 -17.93 -17.79 3.59
CA LEU A 190 -16.65 -18.47 3.33
C LEU A 190 -16.19 -19.33 4.53
N GLY A 191 -16.66 -19.02 5.72
CA GLY A 191 -16.21 -19.70 6.95
C GLY A 191 -14.78 -19.37 7.35
N VAL A 192 -14.23 -18.25 6.85
CA VAL A 192 -12.92 -17.73 7.23
C VAL A 192 -13.02 -17.12 8.62
N ASP A 193 -12.17 -17.57 9.54
CA ASP A 193 -12.10 -17.06 10.90
C ASP A 193 -10.78 -16.37 11.25
N ARG A 194 -9.82 -16.35 10.30
CA ARG A 194 -8.60 -15.55 10.43
C ARG A 194 -8.14 -15.04 9.06
N ILE A 195 -7.78 -13.75 9.01
CA ILE A 195 -7.17 -13.13 7.83
C ILE A 195 -5.74 -12.68 8.14
N PHE A 196 -4.87 -12.88 7.16
CA PHE A 196 -3.49 -12.40 7.14
C PHE A 196 -3.34 -11.44 5.97
N ILE A 197 -3.10 -10.15 6.26
CA ILE A 197 -2.98 -9.10 5.23
C ILE A 197 -1.51 -8.71 5.10
N ASP A 198 -0.89 -9.07 4.00
CA ASP A 198 0.45 -8.60 3.66
C ASP A 198 0.38 -7.21 3.02
N GLU A 199 1.40 -6.39 3.26
CA GLU A 199 1.47 -5.00 2.83
C GLU A 199 0.23 -4.18 3.25
N ALA A 200 -0.16 -4.32 4.53
CA ALA A 200 -1.37 -3.73 5.09
C ALA A 200 -1.44 -2.20 4.98
N HIS A 201 -0.30 -1.52 4.75
CA HIS A 201 -0.26 -0.09 4.48
C HIS A 201 -1.07 0.35 3.24
N TYR A 202 -1.42 -0.57 2.34
CA TYR A 202 -2.34 -0.26 1.23
C TYR A 202 -3.75 0.11 1.68
N TYR A 203 -4.13 -0.20 2.92
CA TYR A 203 -5.45 0.09 3.49
C TYR A 203 -5.48 1.29 4.44
N LYS A 204 -4.46 2.13 4.43
CA LYS A 204 -4.33 3.28 5.33
C LYS A 204 -5.33 4.41 5.11
N ASN A 205 -5.97 4.48 3.95
CA ASN A 205 -6.94 5.52 3.60
C ASN A 205 -8.35 5.18 4.11
N LEU A 206 -8.48 5.02 5.41
CA LEU A 206 -9.76 4.92 6.10
C LEU A 206 -10.17 6.34 6.56
N ALA A 207 -11.42 6.74 6.31
CA ALA A 207 -11.87 8.08 6.67
C ALA A 207 -11.84 8.31 8.19
N ALA A 208 -11.25 9.42 8.59
CA ALA A 208 -11.35 9.94 9.94
C ALA A 208 -12.39 11.07 9.96
N PHE A 209 -13.52 10.85 10.60
CA PHE A 209 -14.52 11.90 10.81
C PHE A 209 -14.01 12.85 11.88
N THR A 210 -13.84 14.13 11.52
CA THR A 210 -13.22 15.11 12.41
C THR A 210 -13.89 16.49 12.29
N LYS A 211 -13.91 17.21 13.41
CA LYS A 211 -14.28 18.62 13.52
C LYS A 211 -13.10 19.56 13.20
N MET A 212 -11.88 19.03 13.08
CA MET A 212 -10.67 19.82 12.83
C MET A 212 -10.71 20.46 11.45
N ARG A 213 -10.36 21.76 11.41
CA ARG A 213 -10.40 22.58 10.19
C ARG A 213 -9.01 22.82 9.65
N ASN A 214 -8.90 22.83 8.32
CA ASN A 214 -7.68 23.24 7.62
C ASN A 214 -6.40 22.58 8.15
N VAL A 215 -6.55 21.37 8.74
CA VAL A 215 -5.45 20.60 9.27
C VAL A 215 -5.02 19.59 8.19
N GLY A 216 -3.80 19.72 7.74
CA GLY A 216 -3.19 18.77 6.80
C GLY A 216 -2.93 17.41 7.45
N ASN A 217 -2.69 16.39 6.61
CA ASN A 217 -2.39 15.01 7.00
C ASN A 217 -3.58 14.23 7.61
N ILE A 218 -4.79 14.75 7.57
CA ILE A 218 -6.01 14.03 7.97
C ILE A 218 -6.79 13.73 6.69
N SER A 219 -6.93 12.44 6.36
CA SER A 219 -7.74 12.02 5.21
C SER A 219 -9.23 12.10 5.56
N GLN A 220 -9.96 12.89 4.80
CA GLN A 220 -11.43 12.96 4.87
C GLN A 220 -12.08 12.12 3.75
N THR A 221 -11.28 11.60 2.83
CA THR A 221 -11.73 10.71 1.77
C THR A 221 -11.41 9.28 2.13
N GLU A 222 -12.34 8.38 1.82
CA GLU A 222 -12.23 6.96 2.12
C GLU A 222 -12.02 6.17 0.82
N ALA A 223 -11.04 5.27 0.82
CA ALA A 223 -10.91 4.28 -0.24
C ALA A 223 -11.91 3.16 0.00
N MET A 224 -12.65 2.73 -1.03
CA MET A 224 -13.64 1.64 -0.91
C MET A 224 -13.03 0.36 -0.32
N LYS A 225 -11.80 0.01 -0.70
CA LYS A 225 -11.07 -1.15 -0.15
C LYS A 225 -10.82 -1.04 1.36
N SER A 226 -10.58 0.17 1.87
CA SER A 226 -10.33 0.40 3.29
C SER A 226 -11.61 0.26 4.12
N SER A 227 -12.73 0.80 3.64
CA SER A 227 -14.02 0.57 4.30
C SER A 227 -14.48 -0.88 4.22
N ASP A 228 -14.26 -1.55 3.11
CA ASP A 228 -14.55 -2.99 2.97
C ASP A 228 -13.74 -3.83 3.97
N LEU A 229 -12.43 -3.60 4.06
CA LEU A 229 -11.58 -4.27 5.06
C LEU A 229 -12.04 -3.96 6.48
N TYR A 230 -12.42 -2.72 6.77
CA TYR A 230 -12.91 -2.35 8.10
C TYR A 230 -14.16 -3.15 8.49
N MET A 231 -15.12 -3.31 7.60
CA MET A 231 -16.30 -4.14 7.83
C MET A 231 -15.93 -5.60 8.11
N LYS A 232 -14.99 -6.17 7.36
CA LYS A 232 -14.50 -7.53 7.58
C LYS A 232 -13.77 -7.69 8.89
N CYS A 233 -12.98 -6.71 9.30
CA CYS A 233 -12.34 -6.70 10.62
C CYS A 233 -13.37 -6.67 11.76
N ARG A 234 -14.44 -5.86 11.63
CA ARG A 234 -15.52 -5.82 12.65
C ARG A 234 -16.21 -7.17 12.76
N TYR A 235 -16.52 -7.79 11.64
CA TYR A 235 -17.11 -9.14 11.62
C TYR A 235 -16.20 -10.16 12.29
N LEU A 236 -14.91 -10.17 11.95
CA LEU A 236 -13.97 -11.12 12.55
C LEU A 236 -13.75 -10.88 14.04
N ASP A 237 -13.79 -9.63 14.51
CA ASP A 237 -13.71 -9.34 15.94
C ASP A 237 -14.93 -9.88 16.70
N GLU A 238 -16.12 -9.75 16.13
CA GLU A 238 -17.34 -10.35 16.71
C GLU A 238 -17.26 -11.88 16.73
N LEU A 239 -16.78 -12.49 15.64
CA LEU A 239 -16.69 -13.94 15.50
C LEU A 239 -15.62 -14.55 16.42
N THR A 240 -14.48 -13.89 16.59
CA THR A 240 -13.28 -14.46 17.23
C THR A 240 -12.93 -13.84 18.57
N GLY A 241 -13.66 -12.82 19.00
CA GLY A 241 -13.30 -12.06 20.21
C GLY A 241 -12.02 -11.21 20.03
N GLY A 242 -11.78 -10.69 18.83
CA GLY A 242 -10.64 -9.83 18.52
C GLY A 242 -9.33 -10.58 18.24
N ARG A 243 -9.40 -11.77 17.65
CA ARG A 243 -8.24 -12.64 17.33
C ARG A 243 -8.14 -13.03 15.86
N GLY A 244 -8.99 -12.47 15.02
CA GLY A 244 -9.14 -12.89 13.63
C GLY A 244 -8.31 -12.11 12.62
N VAL A 245 -7.52 -11.11 13.01
CA VAL A 245 -6.85 -10.21 12.08
C VAL A 245 -5.36 -10.10 12.36
N VAL A 246 -4.55 -10.40 11.34
CA VAL A 246 -3.11 -10.22 11.36
C VAL A 246 -2.69 -9.37 10.18
N PHE A 247 -2.06 -8.25 10.46
CA PHE A 247 -1.48 -7.35 9.46
C PHE A 247 0.04 -7.48 9.45
N ALA A 248 0.64 -7.34 8.28
CA ALA A 248 2.08 -7.28 8.12
C ALA A 248 2.47 -6.12 7.20
N THR A 249 3.43 -5.32 7.63
CA THR A 249 4.01 -4.24 6.81
C THR A 249 5.34 -3.77 7.37
N GLY A 250 6.26 -3.41 6.48
CA GLY A 250 7.51 -2.74 6.86
C GLY A 250 7.34 -1.24 7.15
N THR A 251 6.21 -0.65 6.77
CA THR A 251 5.93 0.79 6.87
C THR A 251 4.54 1.06 7.44
N PRO A 252 4.30 0.75 8.73
CA PRO A 252 2.98 0.89 9.34
C PRO A 252 2.51 2.35 9.38
N ILE A 253 3.46 3.27 9.54
CA ILE A 253 3.24 4.72 9.53
C ILE A 253 4.24 5.32 8.55
N SER A 254 3.77 5.93 7.47
CA SER A 254 4.64 6.46 6.41
C SER A 254 4.48 7.97 6.18
N ASN A 255 3.26 8.48 6.16
CA ASN A 255 2.98 9.87 5.74
C ASN A 255 2.30 10.71 6.82
N SER A 256 1.59 10.09 7.74
CA SER A 256 0.77 10.79 8.73
C SER A 256 0.62 10.01 10.01
N MET A 257 0.61 10.72 11.14
CA MET A 257 0.30 10.15 12.46
C MET A 257 -1.10 9.51 12.49
N VAL A 258 -2.02 9.97 11.66
CA VAL A 258 -3.38 9.42 11.53
C VAL A 258 -3.35 7.96 11.08
N GLU A 259 -2.30 7.53 10.39
CA GLU A 259 -2.13 6.13 10.00
C GLU A 259 -2.03 5.19 11.22
N MET A 260 -1.49 5.67 12.35
CA MET A 260 -1.48 4.93 13.61
C MET A 260 -2.89 4.72 14.16
N TYR A 261 -3.70 5.78 14.19
CA TYR A 261 -5.11 5.67 14.55
C TYR A 261 -5.85 4.69 13.62
N THR A 262 -5.56 4.73 12.34
CA THR A 262 -6.16 3.83 11.35
C THR A 262 -5.81 2.37 11.66
N MET A 263 -4.55 2.06 11.96
CA MET A 263 -4.14 0.71 12.36
C MET A 263 -4.84 0.26 13.66
N GLN A 264 -4.93 1.14 14.65
CA GLN A 264 -5.65 0.86 15.90
C GLN A 264 -7.16 0.64 15.63
N LYS A 265 -7.75 1.40 14.72
CA LYS A 265 -9.17 1.25 14.36
C LYS A 265 -9.47 -0.11 13.73
N TYR A 266 -8.55 -0.65 12.94
CA TYR A 266 -8.67 -2.02 12.43
C TYR A 266 -8.45 -3.09 13.50
N LEU A 267 -7.42 -2.93 14.34
CA LEU A 267 -6.88 -4.01 15.15
C LEU A 267 -7.25 -3.91 16.65
N GLN A 268 -7.49 -2.71 17.14
CA GLN A 268 -7.74 -2.40 18.55
C GLN A 268 -9.09 -1.72 18.79
N TYR A 269 -10.10 -2.02 17.97
CA TYR A 269 -11.42 -1.38 18.08
C TYR A 269 -12.01 -1.47 19.50
N GLY A 270 -11.94 -2.65 20.13
CA GLY A 270 -12.44 -2.86 21.49
C GLY A 270 -11.69 -2.03 22.54
N ALA A 271 -10.37 -1.89 22.39
CA ALA A 271 -9.55 -1.06 23.27
C ALA A 271 -9.84 0.43 23.09
N LEU A 272 -9.94 0.90 21.84
CA LEU A 272 -10.34 2.28 21.57
C LEU A 272 -11.71 2.61 22.15
N ARG A 273 -12.68 1.69 22.03
CA ARG A 273 -14.03 1.87 22.58
C ARG A 273 -14.02 1.95 24.10
N ARG A 274 -13.31 1.04 24.79
CA ARG A 274 -13.23 1.03 26.26
C ARG A 274 -12.57 2.28 26.86
N ASN A 275 -11.71 2.93 26.11
CA ASN A 275 -11.00 4.14 26.54
C ASN A 275 -11.60 5.44 25.97
N ASP A 276 -12.80 5.39 25.38
CA ASP A 276 -13.46 6.53 24.73
C ASP A 276 -12.64 7.23 23.63
N LEU A 277 -11.76 6.46 22.95
CA LEU A 277 -10.86 6.92 21.91
C LEU A 277 -11.30 6.51 20.49
N LEU A 278 -12.50 5.97 20.35
CA LEU A 278 -12.99 5.47 19.08
C LEU A 278 -13.21 6.59 18.05
N HIS A 279 -13.65 7.77 18.51
CA HIS A 279 -13.76 8.95 17.65
C HIS A 279 -12.40 9.58 17.45
N PHE A 280 -12.09 9.92 16.19
CA PHE A 280 -10.78 10.51 15.84
C PHE A 280 -10.45 11.75 16.66
N ASP A 281 -11.41 12.66 16.88
CA ASP A 281 -11.16 13.90 17.63
C ASP A 281 -10.79 13.64 19.10
N ALA A 282 -11.36 12.60 19.74
CA ALA A 282 -10.97 12.17 21.08
C ALA A 282 -9.55 11.59 21.11
N TRP A 283 -9.23 10.70 20.15
CA TRP A 283 -7.89 10.15 20.00
C TRP A 283 -6.86 11.26 19.70
N ALA A 284 -7.19 12.15 18.77
CA ALA A 284 -6.32 13.25 18.35
C ALA A 284 -6.04 14.25 19.49
N SER A 285 -7.06 14.58 20.31
CA SER A 285 -6.87 15.47 21.46
C SER A 285 -6.04 14.83 22.59
N THR A 286 -6.03 13.51 22.67
CA THR A 286 -5.27 12.77 23.67
C THR A 286 -3.81 12.54 23.25
N PHE A 287 -3.55 12.27 21.98
CA PHE A 287 -2.26 11.79 21.49
C PHE A 287 -1.58 12.67 20.46
N GLY A 288 -2.22 13.73 20.01
CA GLY A 288 -1.68 14.53 18.93
C GLY A 288 -1.77 16.03 19.16
N GLU A 289 -0.86 16.72 18.49
CA GLU A 289 -0.79 18.17 18.48
C GLU A 289 -0.70 18.67 17.03
N THR A 290 -1.39 19.76 16.76
CA THR A 290 -1.27 20.45 15.49
C THR A 290 -0.09 21.42 15.52
N VAL A 291 0.68 21.43 14.44
CA VAL A 291 1.81 22.35 14.27
C VAL A 291 1.55 23.22 13.05
N THR A 292 1.68 24.53 13.24
CA THR A 292 1.61 25.50 12.14
C THR A 292 3.02 25.90 11.75
N ALA A 293 3.37 25.64 10.49
CA ALA A 293 4.66 26.01 9.92
C ALA A 293 4.44 26.95 8.72
N ILE A 294 5.37 27.88 8.54
CA ILE A 294 5.46 28.68 7.33
C ILE A 294 6.25 27.88 6.30
N GLU A 295 5.63 27.59 5.17
CA GLU A 295 6.24 26.84 4.08
C GLU A 295 6.14 27.61 2.76
N LEU A 296 7.06 27.30 1.84
CA LEU A 296 6.98 27.84 0.49
C LEU A 296 5.67 27.37 -0.18
N SER A 297 4.98 28.29 -0.83
CA SER A 297 3.78 27.93 -1.58
C SER A 297 4.14 26.97 -2.74
N PRO A 298 3.23 26.07 -3.15
CA PRO A 298 3.49 25.14 -4.26
C PRO A 298 3.86 25.86 -5.57
N GLU A 299 3.42 27.09 -5.71
CA GLU A 299 3.70 27.95 -6.85
C GLU A 299 5.13 28.49 -6.86
N GLY A 300 5.87 28.37 -5.74
CA GLY A 300 7.21 28.88 -5.60
C GLY A 300 7.33 30.41 -5.45
N THR A 301 6.21 31.13 -5.38
CA THR A 301 6.17 32.59 -5.43
C THR A 301 5.88 33.26 -4.08
N GLY A 302 5.81 32.52 -3.00
CA GLY A 302 5.54 33.09 -1.68
C GLY A 302 5.48 32.07 -0.57
N TYR A 303 5.21 32.54 0.64
CA TYR A 303 5.07 31.70 1.81
C TYR A 303 3.63 31.62 2.27
N ARG A 304 3.24 30.47 2.82
CA ARG A 304 1.93 30.26 3.45
C ARG A 304 2.08 29.58 4.80
N ALA A 305 1.23 29.96 5.74
CA ALA A 305 1.07 29.22 6.98
C ALA A 305 0.22 27.97 6.70
N LYS A 306 0.70 26.80 7.09
CA LYS A 306 -0.05 25.56 7.00
C LYS A 306 0.01 24.80 8.32
N THR A 307 -1.18 24.49 8.83
CA THR A 307 -1.35 23.69 10.04
C THR A 307 -1.47 22.22 9.64
N ARG A 308 -0.69 21.37 10.32
CA ARG A 308 -0.72 19.92 10.15
C ARG A 308 -0.86 19.24 11.50
N PHE A 309 -1.52 18.10 11.50
CA PHE A 309 -1.48 17.15 12.61
C PHE A 309 -0.15 16.39 12.51
N ALA A 310 0.84 16.78 13.31
CA ALA A 310 2.22 16.39 13.02
C ALA A 310 3.08 16.09 14.24
N LYS A 311 2.57 16.23 15.47
CA LYS A 311 3.35 15.98 16.68
C LYS A 311 2.61 15.07 17.63
N PHE A 312 3.30 14.04 18.14
CA PHE A 312 2.74 13.17 19.17
C PHE A 312 2.80 13.81 20.53
N TYR A 313 1.73 13.64 21.27
CA TYR A 313 1.59 13.94 22.68
C TYR A 313 1.25 12.64 23.42
N ASN A 314 1.56 12.53 24.72
CA ASN A 314 1.36 11.29 25.49
C ASN A 314 1.90 10.03 24.78
N LEU A 315 3.05 10.14 24.13
CA LEU A 315 3.63 9.07 23.33
C LEU A 315 3.87 7.76 24.12
N PRO A 316 4.29 7.77 25.41
CA PRO A 316 4.47 6.55 26.18
C PRO A 316 3.18 5.75 26.32
N GLU A 317 2.07 6.40 26.62
CA GLU A 317 0.74 5.78 26.77
C GLU A 317 0.25 5.22 25.45
N LEU A 318 0.39 6.01 24.38
CA LEU A 318 0.05 5.58 23.03
C LEU A 318 0.86 4.36 22.61
N MET A 319 2.15 4.36 22.88
CA MET A 319 3.04 3.24 22.54
C MET A 319 2.78 2.01 23.41
N ALA A 320 2.43 2.18 24.68
CA ALA A 320 2.03 1.08 25.55
C ALA A 320 0.78 0.39 24.98
N MET A 321 -0.23 1.16 24.62
CA MET A 321 -1.46 0.66 24.01
C MET A 321 -1.19 0.00 22.64
N PHE A 322 -0.38 0.62 21.80
CA PHE A 322 -0.08 0.13 20.46
C PHE A 322 0.71 -1.19 20.48
N LYS A 323 1.66 -1.33 21.39
CA LYS A 323 2.50 -2.54 21.56
C LYS A 323 1.72 -3.77 22.07
N GLU A 324 0.53 -3.60 22.60
CA GLU A 324 -0.34 -4.74 22.89
C GLU A 324 -0.70 -5.53 21.63
N THR A 325 -0.77 -4.85 20.49
CA THR A 325 -1.13 -5.41 19.18
C THR A 325 0.06 -5.47 18.22
N ALA A 326 0.97 -4.51 18.28
CA ALA A 326 2.08 -4.41 17.35
C ALA A 326 3.35 -5.09 17.88
N ASP A 327 3.84 -6.09 17.15
CA ASP A 327 5.21 -6.58 17.25
C ASP A 327 6.09 -5.76 16.31
N ILE A 328 7.08 -5.05 16.87
CA ILE A 328 7.90 -4.09 16.13
C ILE A 328 9.33 -4.63 16.06
N GLN A 329 9.83 -4.82 14.82
CA GLN A 329 11.19 -5.24 14.56
C GLN A 329 11.83 -4.31 13.52
N THR A 330 12.78 -3.49 13.97
CA THR A 330 13.55 -2.59 13.10
C THR A 330 14.81 -3.28 12.57
N ALA A 331 15.44 -2.70 11.55
CA ALA A 331 16.68 -3.21 10.99
C ALA A 331 17.79 -3.33 12.04
N ASP A 332 17.90 -2.34 12.92
CA ASP A 332 18.90 -2.32 13.99
C ASP A 332 18.68 -3.44 15.03
N MET A 333 17.43 -3.74 15.37
CA MET A 333 17.08 -4.84 16.28
C MET A 333 17.45 -6.20 15.71
N LEU A 334 17.25 -6.40 14.41
CA LEU A 334 17.43 -7.70 13.76
C LEU A 334 18.85 -7.95 13.27
N LYS A 335 19.69 -6.92 13.16
CA LYS A 335 21.06 -7.00 12.61
C LYS A 335 21.07 -7.82 11.31
N LEU A 336 20.14 -7.53 10.41
CA LEU A 336 20.02 -8.24 9.15
C LEU A 336 21.31 -8.09 8.33
N PRO A 337 21.74 -9.13 7.60
CA PRO A 337 22.87 -9.04 6.68
C PRO A 337 22.46 -8.26 5.43
N VAL A 338 22.28 -6.94 5.57
CA VAL A 338 22.01 -6.04 4.47
C VAL A 338 23.32 -5.44 3.97
N PRO A 339 23.49 -5.28 2.66
CA PRO A 339 24.69 -4.62 2.13
C PRO A 339 24.71 -3.15 2.56
N GLU A 340 25.92 -2.62 2.74
CA GLU A 340 26.10 -1.19 2.98
C GLU A 340 25.61 -0.39 1.78
N ALA A 341 24.74 0.57 2.02
CA ALA A 341 24.15 1.41 0.98
C ALA A 341 24.94 2.71 0.83
N HIS A 342 25.48 2.95 -0.38
CA HIS A 342 26.12 4.20 -0.74
C HIS A 342 25.17 5.03 -1.60
N TYR A 343 24.78 6.21 -1.11
CA TYR A 343 23.85 7.11 -1.78
C TYR A 343 24.60 8.18 -2.56
N HIS A 344 24.42 8.20 -3.88
CA HIS A 344 25.00 9.21 -4.75
C HIS A 344 23.89 10.05 -5.41
N SER A 345 23.86 11.34 -5.10
CA SER A 345 22.90 12.26 -5.72
C SER A 345 23.55 12.98 -6.89
N VAL A 346 22.98 12.80 -8.09
CA VAL A 346 23.39 13.51 -9.30
C VAL A 346 22.43 14.67 -9.54
N VAL A 347 22.91 15.89 -9.32
CA VAL A 347 22.13 17.13 -9.48
C VAL A 347 22.48 17.77 -10.82
N LEU A 348 21.49 17.97 -11.66
CA LEU A 348 21.64 18.55 -12.99
C LEU A 348 21.02 19.94 -13.06
N LYS A 349 21.62 20.80 -13.86
CA LYS A 349 21.07 22.14 -14.11
C LYS A 349 19.92 22.04 -15.11
N PRO A 350 18.80 22.75 -14.90
CA PRO A 350 17.72 22.78 -15.86
C PRO A 350 18.15 23.51 -17.14
N SER A 351 17.59 23.06 -18.28
CA SER A 351 17.73 23.80 -19.54
C SER A 351 16.94 25.12 -19.50
N GLU A 352 17.25 26.06 -20.40
CA GLU A 352 16.47 27.31 -20.49
C GLU A 352 15.00 27.02 -20.82
N THR A 353 14.74 26.07 -21.71
CA THR A 353 13.36 25.61 -22.01
C THR A 353 12.66 25.09 -20.76
N GLN A 354 13.33 24.31 -19.92
CA GLN A 354 12.74 23.84 -18.65
C GLN A 354 12.41 25.00 -17.72
N LYS A 355 13.27 26.02 -17.62
CA LYS A 355 13.02 27.21 -16.78
C LYS A 355 11.79 27.99 -17.25
N GLU A 356 11.65 28.21 -18.56
CA GLU A 356 10.49 28.88 -19.16
C GLU A 356 9.19 28.09 -18.90
N MET A 357 9.23 26.74 -19.05
CA MET A 357 8.09 25.90 -18.81
C MET A 357 7.71 25.84 -17.32
N VAL A 358 8.66 25.90 -16.39
CA VAL A 358 8.40 26.01 -14.94
C VAL A 358 7.70 27.34 -14.64
N ALA A 359 8.12 28.44 -15.27
CA ALA A 359 7.44 29.72 -15.11
C ALA A 359 5.97 29.64 -15.55
N SER A 360 5.70 29.00 -16.70
CA SER A 360 4.33 28.76 -17.18
C SER A 360 3.50 27.88 -16.21
N LEU A 361 4.11 26.85 -15.62
CA LEU A 361 3.43 26.02 -14.60
C LEU A 361 3.09 26.85 -13.35
N SER A 362 3.96 27.77 -12.94
CA SER A 362 3.72 28.67 -11.81
C SER A 362 2.55 29.63 -12.11
N GLU A 363 2.48 30.20 -13.30
CA GLU A 363 1.34 31.04 -13.73
C GLU A 363 0.02 30.24 -13.74
N ARG A 364 0.03 29.02 -14.25
CA ARG A 364 -1.14 28.13 -14.20
C ARG A 364 -1.59 27.86 -12.75
N ALA A 365 -0.66 27.56 -11.86
CA ALA A 365 -0.95 27.32 -10.44
C ALA A 365 -1.56 28.54 -9.77
N GLU A 366 -1.09 29.76 -10.10
CA GLU A 366 -1.63 30.99 -9.60
C GLU A 366 -3.07 31.24 -10.11
N ARG A 367 -3.34 30.97 -11.39
CA ARG A 367 -4.70 31.07 -11.97
C ARG A 367 -5.68 30.10 -11.29
N VAL A 368 -5.25 28.86 -11.02
CA VAL A 368 -6.07 27.87 -10.29
C VAL A 368 -6.34 28.33 -8.86
N ARG A 369 -5.33 28.86 -8.16
CA ARG A 369 -5.48 29.40 -6.80
C ARG A 369 -6.49 30.54 -6.75
N ASN A 370 -6.42 31.45 -7.71
CA ASN A 370 -7.30 32.62 -7.81
C ASN A 370 -8.70 32.28 -8.40
N LYS A 371 -8.99 30.97 -8.61
CA LYS A 371 -10.25 30.50 -9.21
C LYS A 371 -10.59 31.11 -10.57
N MET A 372 -9.56 31.45 -11.34
CA MET A 372 -9.69 32.03 -12.69
C MET A 372 -9.88 30.95 -13.78
N VAL A 373 -9.76 29.67 -13.42
CA VAL A 373 -9.93 28.53 -14.32
C VAL A 373 -10.81 27.48 -13.63
N ASP A 374 -11.69 26.84 -14.39
CA ASP A 374 -12.51 25.73 -13.89
C ASP A 374 -11.61 24.51 -13.60
N SER A 375 -11.90 23.80 -12.50
CA SER A 375 -11.13 22.66 -12.06
C SER A 375 -11.16 21.46 -13.02
N SER A 376 -12.13 21.42 -13.94
CA SER A 376 -12.20 20.43 -15.02
C SER A 376 -11.24 20.74 -16.17
N VAL A 377 -10.86 22.02 -16.33
CA VAL A 377 -9.92 22.47 -17.37
C VAL A 377 -8.49 22.41 -16.88
N ASP A 378 -8.21 22.93 -15.67
CA ASP A 378 -6.89 22.87 -15.05
C ASP A 378 -7.01 22.80 -13.52
N ASN A 379 -6.07 22.10 -12.88
CA ASN A 379 -6.05 21.94 -11.44
C ASN A 379 -4.64 21.59 -10.95
N MET A 380 -4.40 21.70 -9.63
CA MET A 380 -3.09 21.44 -9.05
C MET A 380 -2.56 20.00 -9.30
N LEU A 381 -3.45 19.01 -9.48
CA LEU A 381 -3.03 17.64 -9.77
C LEU A 381 -2.42 17.54 -11.18
N LEU A 382 -3.06 18.15 -12.18
CA LEU A 382 -2.54 18.23 -13.55
C LEU A 382 -1.21 18.98 -13.59
N ILE A 383 -1.14 20.16 -12.96
CA ILE A 383 0.06 21.00 -12.91
C ILE A 383 1.22 20.23 -12.23
N THR A 384 0.96 19.54 -11.13
CA THR A 384 1.98 18.73 -10.45
C THR A 384 2.46 17.57 -11.32
N ASN A 385 1.55 16.91 -12.04
CA ASN A 385 1.91 15.84 -12.96
C ASN A 385 2.76 16.35 -14.13
N ASP A 386 2.40 17.50 -14.71
CA ASP A 386 3.18 18.16 -15.75
C ASP A 386 4.55 18.58 -15.23
N GLY A 387 4.62 19.12 -14.01
CA GLY A 387 5.89 19.44 -13.35
C GLY A 387 6.79 18.21 -13.15
N ARG A 388 6.22 17.07 -12.78
CA ARG A 388 6.97 15.81 -12.66
C ARG A 388 7.51 15.32 -14.03
N LYS A 389 6.69 15.42 -15.08
CA LYS A 389 7.11 15.10 -16.44
C LYS A 389 8.27 16.01 -16.91
N LEU A 390 8.09 17.32 -16.76
CA LEU A 390 9.09 18.32 -17.10
C LEU A 390 10.40 18.13 -16.33
N ALA A 391 10.30 17.81 -15.05
CA ALA A 391 11.47 17.54 -14.22
C ALA A 391 12.22 16.26 -14.61
N LEU A 392 11.55 15.29 -15.23
CA LEU A 392 12.18 14.08 -15.76
C LEU A 392 12.82 14.34 -17.13
N ASP A 393 12.01 14.81 -18.08
CA ASP A 393 12.47 15.14 -19.44
C ASP A 393 11.48 16.11 -20.10
N GLN A 394 11.99 17.22 -20.67
CA GLN A 394 11.17 18.23 -21.34
C GLN A 394 10.37 17.67 -22.53
N ARG A 395 10.87 16.62 -23.19
CA ARG A 395 10.18 15.96 -24.32
C ARG A 395 8.90 15.24 -23.90
N LEU A 396 8.69 14.98 -22.63
CA LEU A 396 7.41 14.45 -22.10
C LEU A 396 6.28 15.50 -22.10
N MET A 397 6.65 16.78 -22.18
CA MET A 397 5.69 17.89 -22.33
C MET A 397 5.41 18.20 -23.79
N ASN A 398 6.45 18.12 -24.62
CA ASN A 398 6.38 18.32 -26.07
C ASN A 398 7.51 17.52 -26.73
N ASP A 399 7.16 16.48 -27.47
CA ASP A 399 8.10 15.55 -28.13
C ASP A 399 8.87 16.18 -29.29
N MET A 400 8.47 17.36 -29.75
CA MET A 400 9.21 18.17 -30.74
C MET A 400 10.41 18.90 -30.15
N LEU A 401 10.52 18.96 -28.81
CA LEU A 401 11.68 19.59 -28.17
C LEU A 401 12.94 18.74 -28.32
N PRO A 402 14.11 19.39 -28.41
CA PRO A 402 15.38 18.65 -28.48
C PRO A 402 15.71 17.93 -27.18
N ASP A 403 16.55 16.90 -27.28
CA ASP A 403 17.19 16.34 -26.10
C ASP A 403 18.11 17.40 -25.45
N SER A 404 18.07 17.48 -24.13
CA SER A 404 18.93 18.41 -23.40
C SER A 404 20.27 17.74 -23.08
N GLU A 405 21.38 18.44 -23.29
CA GLU A 405 22.72 17.98 -22.88
C GLU A 405 22.80 17.68 -21.37
N THR A 406 21.99 18.36 -20.56
CA THR A 406 21.88 18.17 -19.11
C THR A 406 20.67 17.31 -18.71
N SER A 407 20.19 16.44 -19.59
CA SER A 407 19.03 15.60 -19.30
C SER A 407 19.34 14.56 -18.23
N LYS A 408 18.34 14.29 -17.38
CA LYS A 408 18.42 13.21 -16.37
C LYS A 408 18.59 11.85 -17.02
N VAL A 409 17.97 11.64 -18.17
CA VAL A 409 18.08 10.39 -18.94
C VAL A 409 19.49 10.20 -19.48
N GLY A 410 20.10 11.29 -19.99
CA GLY A 410 21.49 11.27 -20.43
C GLY A 410 22.45 10.93 -19.29
N ALA A 411 22.34 11.63 -18.15
CA ALA A 411 23.18 11.35 -16.98
C ALA A 411 22.97 9.93 -16.43
N CYS A 412 21.74 9.43 -16.45
CA CYS A 412 21.44 8.05 -16.07
C CYS A 412 22.13 7.06 -17.03
N ALA A 413 22.08 7.31 -18.35
CA ALA A 413 22.74 6.46 -19.34
C ALA A 413 24.26 6.42 -19.13
N GLU A 414 24.89 7.56 -18.80
CA GLU A 414 26.33 7.61 -18.48
C GLU A 414 26.67 6.76 -17.26
N ASN A 415 25.93 6.94 -16.17
CA ASN A 415 26.15 6.20 -14.93
C ASN A 415 25.94 4.69 -15.12
N VAL A 416 24.87 4.30 -15.80
CA VAL A 416 24.57 2.88 -16.07
C VAL A 416 25.65 2.26 -16.96
N PHE A 417 26.10 2.98 -17.99
CA PHE A 417 27.17 2.52 -18.88
C PHE A 417 28.50 2.36 -18.14
N ASP A 418 28.88 3.34 -17.33
CA ASP A 418 30.12 3.28 -16.54
C ASP A 418 30.12 2.07 -15.57
N ILE A 419 29.02 1.82 -14.87
CA ILE A 419 28.89 0.65 -14.00
C ILE A 419 28.91 -0.64 -14.82
N TRP A 420 28.20 -0.67 -15.96
CA TRP A 420 28.17 -1.82 -16.84
C TRP A 420 29.59 -2.18 -17.33
N GLN A 421 30.37 -1.19 -17.71
CA GLN A 421 31.74 -1.37 -18.18
C GLN A 421 32.68 -1.83 -17.05
N ARG A 422 32.64 -1.16 -15.89
CA ARG A 422 33.50 -1.49 -14.74
C ARG A 422 33.25 -2.87 -14.15
N THR A 423 32.06 -3.42 -14.34
CA THR A 423 31.64 -4.70 -13.78
C THR A 423 31.48 -5.79 -14.84
N ALA A 424 32.13 -5.64 -15.98
CA ALA A 424 32.02 -6.57 -17.11
C ALA A 424 32.54 -7.99 -16.76
N ASP A 425 33.59 -8.08 -15.94
CA ASP A 425 34.19 -9.33 -15.45
C ASP A 425 33.21 -10.16 -14.61
N ARG A 426 32.42 -9.50 -13.77
CA ARG A 426 31.45 -10.13 -12.85
C ARG A 426 30.06 -10.25 -13.43
N LYS A 427 29.81 -9.57 -14.57
CA LYS A 427 28.46 -9.42 -15.17
C LYS A 427 27.44 -8.94 -14.14
N SER A 428 27.82 -7.92 -13.33
CA SER A 428 26.90 -7.32 -12.37
C SER A 428 25.69 -6.72 -13.07
N THR A 429 24.57 -6.73 -12.41
CA THR A 429 23.28 -6.29 -12.92
C THR A 429 22.85 -4.99 -12.23
N GLN A 430 22.09 -4.17 -12.93
CA GLN A 430 21.59 -2.89 -12.45
C GLN A 430 20.08 -2.83 -12.62
N MET A 431 19.40 -2.26 -11.64
CA MET A 431 17.97 -1.95 -11.72
C MET A 431 17.78 -0.44 -11.87
N VAL A 432 17.07 -0.03 -12.91
CA VAL A 432 16.72 1.37 -13.15
C VAL A 432 15.23 1.56 -12.89
N PHE A 433 14.90 2.39 -11.89
CA PHE A 433 13.52 2.67 -11.52
C PHE A 433 13.05 3.97 -12.18
N CYS A 434 11.96 3.89 -12.94
CA CYS A 434 11.30 5.02 -13.55
C CYS A 434 9.79 4.85 -13.52
N ASP A 435 9.10 5.68 -12.74
CA ASP A 435 7.65 5.58 -12.52
C ASP A 435 6.81 6.38 -13.52
N LEU A 436 7.47 7.15 -14.37
CA LEU A 436 6.82 7.92 -15.42
C LEU A 436 7.25 7.41 -16.78
N SER A 437 6.42 7.69 -17.80
CA SER A 437 6.77 7.42 -19.20
C SER A 437 7.04 5.94 -19.48
N THR A 438 6.24 5.05 -18.89
CA THR A 438 6.31 3.61 -19.21
C THR A 438 5.98 3.38 -20.69
N PRO A 439 6.64 2.41 -21.37
CA PRO A 439 6.40 2.18 -22.79
C PRO A 439 4.99 1.66 -23.05
N HIS A 440 4.28 2.28 -23.97
CA HIS A 440 2.91 1.89 -24.37
C HIS A 440 2.83 1.27 -25.77
N GLY A 441 3.94 1.27 -26.54
CA GLY A 441 3.98 0.74 -27.90
C GLY A 441 3.21 1.60 -28.92
N ASP A 442 2.93 2.87 -28.59
CA ASP A 442 2.18 3.81 -29.42
C ASP A 442 3.06 4.67 -30.34
N GLY A 443 4.36 4.39 -30.38
CA GLY A 443 5.35 5.11 -31.18
C GLY A 443 5.71 6.51 -30.68
N LYS A 444 5.14 6.95 -29.54
CA LYS A 444 5.48 8.24 -28.93
C LYS A 444 6.77 8.16 -28.14
N PHE A 445 7.38 9.32 -27.95
CA PHE A 445 8.54 9.45 -27.08
C PHE A 445 8.25 8.88 -25.68
N ASN A 446 9.14 8.03 -25.22
CA ASN A 446 9.15 7.56 -23.83
C ASN A 446 10.59 7.42 -23.31
N VAL A 447 10.75 7.61 -22.02
CA VAL A 447 12.06 7.62 -21.35
C VAL A 447 12.72 6.24 -21.36
N TYR A 448 11.95 5.15 -21.33
CA TYR A 448 12.48 3.79 -21.36
C TYR A 448 13.23 3.50 -22.67
N ASP A 449 12.59 3.80 -23.80
CA ASP A 449 13.19 3.59 -25.11
C ASP A 449 14.36 4.55 -25.36
N ASP A 450 14.26 5.80 -24.90
CA ASP A 450 15.35 6.77 -25.01
C ASP A 450 16.60 6.32 -24.22
N LEU A 451 16.40 5.88 -22.97
CA LEU A 451 17.49 5.33 -22.15
C LEU A 451 18.11 4.09 -22.80
N ARG A 452 17.27 3.16 -23.27
CA ARG A 452 17.74 1.96 -23.97
C ARG A 452 18.57 2.30 -25.21
N ASN A 453 18.07 3.22 -26.04
CA ASN A 453 18.78 3.63 -27.25
C ASN A 453 20.11 4.32 -26.94
N LYS A 454 20.17 5.15 -25.90
CA LYS A 454 21.42 5.78 -25.44
C LYS A 454 22.43 4.73 -24.96
N LEU A 455 21.99 3.71 -24.24
CA LEU A 455 22.87 2.62 -23.80
C LEU A 455 23.38 1.78 -24.97
N ILE A 456 22.53 1.45 -25.95
CA ILE A 456 22.92 0.72 -27.14
C ILE A 456 23.93 1.57 -27.97
N ALA A 457 23.70 2.86 -28.14
CA ALA A 457 24.61 3.76 -28.82
C ALA A 457 26.00 3.83 -28.13
N LYS A 458 26.08 3.57 -26.84
CA LYS A 458 27.34 3.48 -26.09
C LYS A 458 28.02 2.11 -26.18
N GLY A 459 27.34 1.11 -26.74
CA GLY A 459 27.89 -0.24 -26.95
C GLY A 459 27.32 -1.32 -26.01
N VAL A 460 26.30 -1.03 -25.24
CA VAL A 460 25.62 -2.08 -24.45
C VAL A 460 24.78 -2.95 -25.40
N PRO A 461 24.97 -4.29 -25.41
CA PRO A 461 24.17 -5.15 -26.26
C PRO A 461 22.68 -5.05 -25.95
N ALA A 462 21.82 -5.01 -26.97
CA ALA A 462 20.38 -4.84 -26.81
C ALA A 462 19.73 -5.96 -25.99
N GLU A 463 20.26 -7.16 -26.06
CA GLU A 463 19.82 -8.34 -25.30
C GLU A 463 20.16 -8.29 -23.81
N GLU A 464 21.11 -7.45 -23.41
CA GLU A 464 21.44 -7.23 -21.98
C GLU A 464 20.54 -6.19 -21.31
N ILE A 465 19.63 -5.53 -22.06
CA ILE A 465 18.69 -4.52 -21.55
C ILE A 465 17.27 -5.08 -21.65
N ALA A 466 16.55 -5.06 -20.56
CA ALA A 466 15.16 -5.54 -20.54
C ALA A 466 14.23 -4.60 -19.76
N TYR A 467 12.95 -4.64 -20.12
CA TYR A 467 11.87 -3.95 -19.38
C TYR A 467 11.04 -4.97 -18.61
N ILE A 468 10.77 -4.70 -17.34
CA ILE A 468 9.83 -5.52 -16.57
C ILE A 468 8.42 -5.54 -17.19
N HIS A 469 8.06 -4.48 -17.90
CA HIS A 469 6.76 -4.30 -18.54
C HIS A 469 6.49 -5.28 -19.70
N THR A 470 7.52 -5.90 -20.27
CA THR A 470 7.37 -6.92 -21.32
C THR A 470 7.01 -8.29 -20.77
N ALA A 471 7.23 -8.53 -19.48
CA ALA A 471 6.88 -9.77 -18.81
C ALA A 471 5.44 -9.70 -18.26
N ASN A 472 4.47 -10.16 -19.06
CA ASN A 472 3.04 -10.05 -18.73
C ASN A 472 2.48 -11.26 -17.96
N SER A 473 3.21 -12.39 -17.94
CA SER A 473 2.84 -13.58 -17.18
C SER A 473 3.88 -13.88 -16.11
N GLU A 474 3.49 -14.64 -15.10
CA GLU A 474 4.41 -15.06 -14.03
C GLU A 474 5.56 -15.93 -14.58
N ALA A 475 5.29 -16.78 -15.58
CA ALA A 475 6.33 -17.56 -16.25
C ALA A 475 7.36 -16.65 -16.94
N GLN A 476 6.91 -15.62 -17.65
CA GLN A 476 7.80 -14.64 -18.29
C GLN A 476 8.61 -13.83 -17.27
N LYS A 477 8.01 -13.47 -16.15
CA LYS A 477 8.74 -12.79 -15.05
C LYS A 477 9.81 -13.70 -14.45
N LYS A 478 9.47 -14.95 -14.17
CA LYS A 478 10.41 -15.94 -13.63
C LYS A 478 11.59 -16.16 -14.57
N GLU A 479 11.34 -16.26 -15.88
CA GLU A 479 12.37 -16.35 -16.91
C GLU A 479 13.24 -15.08 -16.93
N LEU A 480 12.64 -13.89 -16.97
CA LEU A 480 13.35 -12.61 -16.96
C LEU A 480 14.23 -12.47 -15.72
N PHE A 481 13.69 -12.77 -14.53
CA PHE A 481 14.48 -12.74 -13.29
C PHE A 481 15.61 -13.78 -13.27
N GLY A 482 15.42 -14.93 -13.90
CA GLY A 482 16.48 -15.90 -14.14
C GLY A 482 17.62 -15.33 -14.97
N LYS A 483 17.30 -14.62 -16.06
CA LYS A 483 18.28 -13.92 -16.91
C LYS A 483 19.01 -12.80 -16.18
N VAL A 484 18.34 -12.07 -15.30
CA VAL A 484 18.97 -11.04 -14.44
C VAL A 484 19.93 -11.69 -13.44
N ARG A 485 19.50 -12.71 -12.72
CA ARG A 485 20.36 -13.44 -11.75
C ARG A 485 21.59 -14.08 -12.39
N SER A 486 21.48 -14.53 -13.62
CA SER A 486 22.63 -15.14 -14.36
C SER A 486 23.59 -14.07 -14.96
N GLY A 487 23.14 -12.82 -15.05
CA GLY A 487 23.90 -11.74 -15.72
C GLY A 487 23.78 -11.77 -17.24
N GLN A 488 22.77 -12.45 -17.80
CA GLN A 488 22.41 -12.35 -19.22
C GLN A 488 21.72 -11.03 -19.49
N VAL A 489 20.83 -10.59 -18.59
CA VAL A 489 20.28 -9.23 -18.59
C VAL A 489 21.02 -8.46 -17.50
N ARG A 490 21.73 -7.41 -17.90
CA ARG A 490 22.56 -6.61 -17.01
C ARG A 490 21.91 -5.27 -16.63
N VAL A 491 20.91 -4.82 -17.40
CA VAL A 491 20.15 -3.61 -17.11
C VAL A 491 18.66 -3.94 -17.15
N LEU A 492 18.00 -3.91 -16.00
CA LEU A 492 16.56 -4.09 -15.89
C LEU A 492 15.89 -2.75 -15.59
N ILE A 493 15.02 -2.29 -16.48
CA ILE A 493 14.30 -1.02 -16.37
C ILE A 493 12.84 -1.29 -16.00
N GLY A 494 12.32 -0.59 -15.01
CA GLY A 494 10.92 -0.76 -14.61
C GLY A 494 10.42 0.27 -13.61
N SER A 495 9.13 0.18 -13.29
CA SER A 495 8.52 1.03 -12.28
C SER A 495 8.68 0.44 -10.88
N THR A 496 8.67 1.32 -9.89
CA THR A 496 8.68 0.93 -8.46
C THR A 496 7.53 -0.02 -8.14
N GLN A 497 6.37 0.18 -8.74
CA GLN A 497 5.21 -0.70 -8.55
C GLN A 497 5.45 -2.15 -9.03
N LYS A 498 6.21 -2.33 -10.12
CA LYS A 498 6.46 -3.66 -10.71
C LYS A 498 7.72 -4.34 -10.19
N MET A 499 8.69 -3.56 -9.72
CA MET A 499 10.01 -4.07 -9.29
C MET A 499 10.32 -3.81 -7.82
N GLY A 500 9.59 -2.90 -7.14
CA GLY A 500 9.95 -2.44 -5.80
C GLY A 500 9.63 -3.43 -4.68
N ALA A 501 8.62 -4.29 -4.86
CA ALA A 501 8.21 -5.26 -3.85
C ALA A 501 8.25 -6.69 -4.40
N GLY A 502 8.82 -7.62 -3.62
CA GLY A 502 8.83 -9.04 -3.92
C GLY A 502 9.73 -9.46 -5.09
N THR A 503 10.55 -8.55 -5.63
CA THR A 503 11.47 -8.88 -6.73
C THR A 503 12.75 -9.48 -6.18
N ASN A 504 12.93 -10.78 -6.35
CA ASN A 504 14.13 -11.49 -5.90
C ASN A 504 15.12 -11.69 -7.06
N VAL A 505 15.98 -10.69 -7.29
CA VAL A 505 17.01 -10.69 -8.35
C VAL A 505 18.40 -10.31 -7.86
N GLN A 506 18.61 -10.26 -6.53
CA GLN A 506 19.78 -9.62 -5.90
C GLN A 506 21.11 -10.34 -6.08
N THR A 507 21.15 -11.52 -6.66
CA THR A 507 22.37 -12.36 -6.70
C THR A 507 23.58 -11.67 -7.36
N LYS A 508 23.34 -10.75 -8.30
CA LYS A 508 24.39 -10.03 -9.05
C LYS A 508 24.20 -8.49 -9.04
N ILE A 509 23.32 -7.97 -8.23
CA ILE A 509 23.14 -6.52 -8.04
C ILE A 509 24.25 -5.97 -7.18
#